data_9e6da9a98c21e4ee2c34f2089845f9f6
#
_entry.id   9e6da9a98c21e4ee2c34f2089845f9f6
#
_cell.length_a   1.000
_cell.length_b   1.000
_cell.length_c   1.000
_cell.angle_alpha   90.00
_cell.angle_beta   90.00
_cell.angle_gamma   90.00
#
_symmetry.space_group_name_H-M   'P 1'
#
loop_
_entity.id
_entity.type
_entity.pdbx_description
1 polymer ?
#
loop_
_entity_poly.entity_id
_entity_poly.type
_entity_poly.pdbx_seq_one_letter_code
_entity_poly.pdbx_strand_id
1 'polypeptide(L)'
;MIRRVKASRKIGLILLSMILLGLFLLSLFVGVYDLTQSETAWKMLLITRLPRTLALVLTGASMALSGYIMQLLTQNRFVEPTTMGTMEWAGLGLILAYIIKPAAPLVFKMSLCIGFSILGSLVFLRLVRHLRFKQSVLLPLVGILSGAVISAFSNFLALQFNLNQMLEVWFTASFASVQQGRYEYLWLIIGIVIIFYKLADELTIAGLGEEIASNLGVDYTKITFIGVFLVSVSVGIVAAVVGYLPFIGLIIPNIVAIFWGDHLKNNLPFILILGMICLLVCDLLARWLIMPFEVPVSTVLAMVGSMTFIGLLYIQRKKGLR
;
A
#
# COMPACT_ATOMS: atom_id res chain seq x y z
N MET A 1 -2.31 -31.58 -17.04
CA MET A 1 -2.41 -30.12 -17.05
C MET A 1 -2.12 -29.49 -15.68
N ILE A 2 -2.75 -29.91 -14.59
CA ILE A 2 -2.60 -29.36 -13.20
C ILE A 2 -1.15 -29.41 -12.68
N ARG A 3 -0.38 -30.49 -12.93
CA ARG A 3 1.04 -30.59 -12.50
C ARG A 3 1.95 -29.57 -13.21
N ARG A 4 1.71 -29.27 -14.50
CA ARG A 4 2.50 -28.26 -15.23
C ARG A 4 2.23 -26.84 -14.72
N VAL A 5 0.98 -26.50 -14.38
CA VAL A 5 0.62 -25.20 -13.80
C VAL A 5 1.24 -25.02 -12.41
N LYS A 6 1.23 -26.05 -11.55
CA LYS A 6 1.88 -26.01 -10.24
C LYS A 6 3.40 -25.88 -10.32
N ALA A 7 4.04 -26.56 -11.28
CA ALA A 7 5.48 -26.44 -11.50
C ALA A 7 5.86 -25.04 -12.00
N SER A 8 5.11 -24.48 -12.94
CA SER A 8 5.32 -23.12 -13.45
C SER A 8 5.18 -22.07 -12.35
N ARG A 9 4.20 -22.20 -11.43
CA ARG A 9 4.03 -21.30 -10.28
C ARG A 9 5.22 -21.37 -9.31
N LYS A 10 5.72 -22.56 -8.99
CA LYS A 10 6.89 -22.73 -8.11
C LYS A 10 8.14 -22.09 -8.70
N ILE A 11 8.40 -22.32 -9.99
CA ILE A 11 9.53 -21.71 -10.70
C ILE A 11 9.40 -20.18 -10.68
N GLY A 12 8.21 -19.65 -10.98
CA GLY A 12 7.96 -18.21 -10.92
C GLY A 12 8.23 -17.61 -9.54
N LEU A 13 7.80 -18.27 -8.45
CA LEU A 13 8.07 -17.82 -7.08
C LEU A 13 9.58 -17.84 -6.76
N ILE A 14 10.30 -18.89 -7.16
CA ILE A 14 11.75 -18.97 -6.94
C ILE A 14 12.46 -17.82 -7.67
N LEU A 15 12.14 -17.60 -8.95
CA LEU A 15 12.72 -16.51 -9.74
C LEU A 15 12.44 -15.13 -9.12
N LEU A 16 11.19 -14.86 -8.74
CA LEU A 16 10.82 -13.60 -8.08
C LEU A 16 11.52 -13.44 -6.73
N SER A 17 11.67 -14.52 -5.95
CA SER A 17 12.40 -14.47 -4.69
C SER A 17 13.89 -14.19 -4.87
N MET A 18 14.51 -14.73 -5.94
CA MET A 18 15.91 -14.42 -6.29
C MET A 18 16.06 -12.96 -6.72
N ILE A 19 15.13 -12.43 -7.53
CA ILE A 19 15.11 -11.02 -7.93
C ILE A 19 14.96 -10.13 -6.68
N LEU A 20 14.03 -10.48 -5.79
CA LEU A 20 13.82 -9.74 -4.54
C LEU A 20 15.10 -9.71 -3.69
N LEU A 21 15.77 -10.86 -3.52
CA LEU A 21 17.01 -10.93 -2.77
C LEU A 21 18.12 -10.08 -3.42
N GLY A 22 18.26 -10.14 -4.75
CA GLY A 22 19.21 -9.33 -5.49
C GLY A 22 18.95 -7.82 -5.32
N LEU A 23 17.70 -7.39 -5.45
CA LEU A 23 17.31 -5.98 -5.24
C LEU A 23 17.47 -5.54 -3.78
N PHE A 24 17.17 -6.41 -2.83
CA PHE A 24 17.38 -6.15 -1.41
C PHE A 24 18.88 -5.89 -1.12
N LEU A 25 19.76 -6.76 -1.59
CA LEU A 25 21.20 -6.59 -1.44
C LEU A 25 21.67 -5.32 -2.17
N LEU A 26 21.23 -5.10 -3.40
CA LEU A 26 21.57 -3.89 -4.16
C LEU A 26 21.14 -2.62 -3.41
N SER A 27 19.95 -2.60 -2.82
CA SER A 27 19.44 -1.46 -2.03
C SER A 27 20.31 -1.15 -0.80
N LEU A 28 20.98 -2.15 -0.21
CA LEU A 28 21.90 -1.94 0.91
C LEU A 28 23.20 -1.27 0.47
N PHE A 29 23.66 -1.56 -0.76
CA PHE A 29 24.96 -1.02 -1.25
C PHE A 29 24.82 0.31 -2.00
N VAL A 30 23.68 0.58 -2.64
CA VAL A 30 23.45 1.83 -3.38
C VAL A 30 23.20 2.99 -2.41
N GLY A 31 23.97 4.07 -2.56
CA GLY A 31 23.82 5.32 -1.81
C GLY A 31 25.06 6.21 -1.95
N VAL A 32 24.92 7.49 -1.64
CA VAL A 32 25.97 8.51 -1.81
C VAL A 32 27.17 8.27 -0.89
N TYR A 33 26.95 7.66 0.26
CA TYR A 33 28.01 7.40 1.23
C TYR A 33 28.78 6.12 0.87
N ASP A 34 30.10 6.26 0.70
CA ASP A 34 31.00 5.15 0.39
C ASP A 34 31.25 4.29 1.64
N LEU A 35 30.76 3.04 1.58
CA LEU A 35 30.91 2.08 2.68
C LEU A 35 32.33 1.50 2.78
N THR A 36 33.20 1.72 1.78
CA THR A 36 34.53 1.10 1.74
C THR A 36 35.60 1.90 2.49
N GLN A 37 35.34 3.18 2.76
CA GLN A 37 36.36 4.11 3.24
C GLN A 37 36.21 4.57 4.69
N SER A 38 35.23 4.09 5.49
CA SER A 38 35.03 4.63 6.82
C SER A 38 34.85 3.53 7.90
N GLU A 39 35.48 3.77 9.05
CA GLU A 39 35.26 2.94 10.27
C GLU A 39 33.81 2.93 10.75
N THR A 40 32.99 3.91 10.30
CA THR A 40 31.57 4.05 10.63
C THR A 40 30.65 3.38 9.65
N ALA A 41 31.18 2.77 8.56
CA ALA A 41 30.37 2.15 7.49
C ALA A 41 29.35 1.16 8.01
N TRP A 42 29.74 0.30 8.94
CA TRP A 42 28.84 -0.68 9.55
C TRP A 42 27.70 -0.04 10.36
N LYS A 43 27.97 1.03 11.09
CA LYS A 43 26.96 1.78 11.83
C LYS A 43 25.94 2.43 10.89
N MET A 44 26.42 3.04 9.80
CA MET A 44 25.54 3.65 8.78
C MET A 44 24.66 2.62 8.11
N LEU A 45 25.19 1.42 7.82
CA LEU A 45 24.39 0.34 7.25
C LEU A 45 23.24 -0.07 8.19
N LEU A 46 23.52 -0.23 9.49
CA LEU A 46 22.53 -0.67 10.47
C LEU A 46 21.52 0.42 10.85
N ILE A 47 21.93 1.69 10.91
CA ILE A 47 21.08 2.78 11.39
C ILE A 47 20.20 3.36 10.28
N THR A 48 20.67 3.34 9.02
CA THR A 48 19.96 4.00 7.92
C THR A 48 19.58 3.05 6.79
N ARG A 49 20.53 2.32 6.19
CA ARG A 49 20.27 1.56 4.96
C ARG A 49 19.41 0.31 5.19
N LEU A 50 19.71 -0.46 6.22
CA LEU A 50 18.94 -1.65 6.56
C LEU A 50 17.49 -1.28 6.99
N PRO A 51 17.27 -0.30 7.89
CA PRO A 51 15.92 0.20 8.20
C PRO A 51 15.15 0.67 6.97
N ARG A 52 15.78 1.45 6.08
CA ARG A 52 15.15 1.92 4.83
C ARG A 52 14.73 0.75 3.94
N THR A 53 15.65 -0.21 3.70
CA THR A 53 15.36 -1.37 2.85
C THR A 53 14.27 -2.26 3.44
N LEU A 54 14.28 -2.51 4.76
CA LEU A 54 13.23 -3.24 5.45
C LEU A 54 11.88 -2.49 5.38
N ALA A 55 11.89 -1.18 5.54
CA ALA A 55 10.68 -0.37 5.41
C ALA A 55 10.08 -0.45 4.00
N LEU A 56 10.91 -0.40 2.95
CA LEU A 56 10.46 -0.60 1.56
C LEU A 56 9.79 -1.96 1.37
N VAL A 57 10.42 -3.02 1.86
CA VAL A 57 9.90 -4.39 1.76
C VAL A 57 8.56 -4.52 2.49
N LEU A 58 8.48 -4.11 3.75
CA LEU A 58 7.27 -4.23 4.56
C LEU A 58 6.13 -3.36 4.02
N THR A 59 6.44 -2.13 3.61
CA THR A 59 5.45 -1.21 3.03
C THR A 59 4.94 -1.70 1.68
N GLY A 60 5.83 -2.18 0.80
CA GLY A 60 5.46 -2.72 -0.50
C GLY A 60 4.52 -3.91 -0.39
N ALA A 61 4.84 -4.85 0.51
CA ALA A 61 3.98 -6.00 0.81
C ALA A 61 2.61 -5.56 1.35
N SER A 62 2.61 -4.62 2.32
CA SER A 62 1.40 -4.12 2.96
C SER A 62 0.44 -3.45 1.97
N MET A 63 0.95 -2.50 1.18
CA MET A 63 0.11 -1.71 0.27
C MET A 63 -0.42 -2.54 -0.89
N ALA A 64 0.41 -3.45 -1.46
CA ALA A 64 -0.03 -4.37 -2.49
C ALA A 64 -1.13 -5.32 -1.99
N LEU A 65 -0.97 -5.87 -0.79
CA LEU A 65 -1.98 -6.75 -0.18
C LEU A 65 -3.25 -5.98 0.17
N SER A 66 -3.13 -4.79 0.76
CA SER A 66 -4.27 -3.92 1.07
C SER A 66 -5.09 -3.59 -0.18
N GLY A 67 -4.42 -3.27 -1.29
CA GLY A 67 -5.09 -3.05 -2.57
C GLY A 67 -5.82 -4.29 -3.07
N TYR A 68 -5.19 -5.47 -3.00
CA TYR A 68 -5.83 -6.72 -3.42
C TYR A 68 -7.08 -7.05 -2.61
N ILE A 69 -7.01 -6.91 -1.28
CA ILE A 69 -8.18 -7.12 -0.41
C ILE A 69 -9.30 -6.15 -0.76
N MET A 70 -8.97 -4.87 -0.98
CA MET A 70 -9.99 -3.87 -1.34
C MET A 70 -10.62 -4.15 -2.69
N GLN A 71 -9.85 -4.59 -3.70
CA GLN A 71 -10.38 -5.02 -5.00
C GLN A 71 -11.33 -6.21 -4.87
N LEU A 72 -10.99 -7.19 -4.04
CA LEU A 72 -11.87 -8.34 -3.76
C LEU A 72 -13.17 -7.89 -3.10
N LEU A 73 -13.11 -7.18 -1.98
CA LEU A 73 -14.27 -6.82 -1.18
C LEU A 73 -15.21 -5.84 -1.88
N THR A 74 -14.68 -4.98 -2.75
CA THR A 74 -15.48 -4.04 -3.55
C THR A 74 -15.86 -4.60 -4.92
N GLN A 75 -15.40 -5.80 -5.27
CA GLN A 75 -15.56 -6.40 -6.60
C GLN A 75 -15.13 -5.45 -7.74
N ASN A 76 -14.12 -4.66 -7.47
CA ASN A 76 -13.69 -3.59 -8.36
C ASN A 76 -12.16 -3.50 -8.45
N ARG A 77 -11.62 -3.73 -9.64
CA ARG A 77 -10.18 -3.75 -9.89
C ARG A 77 -9.50 -2.37 -9.86
N PHE A 78 -10.28 -1.31 -9.78
CA PHE A 78 -9.77 0.07 -9.74
C PHE A 78 -9.75 0.64 -8.32
N VAL A 79 -10.20 -0.12 -7.33
CA VAL A 79 -10.22 0.29 -5.94
C VAL A 79 -8.90 -0.08 -5.25
N GLU A 80 -8.33 0.88 -4.59
CA GLU A 80 -7.19 0.75 -3.68
C GLU A 80 -7.34 1.73 -2.51
N PRO A 81 -6.52 1.67 -1.44
CA PRO A 81 -6.65 2.57 -0.31
C PRO A 81 -6.62 4.07 -0.66
N THR A 82 -5.82 4.49 -1.65
CA THR A 82 -5.76 5.90 -2.08
C THR A 82 -7.00 6.31 -2.88
N THR A 83 -7.50 5.45 -3.76
CA THR A 83 -8.75 5.76 -4.50
C THR A 83 -10.01 5.70 -3.64
N MET A 84 -9.92 5.21 -2.40
CA MET A 84 -11.02 5.25 -1.42
C MET A 84 -10.97 6.47 -0.50
N GLY A 85 -9.91 7.26 -0.58
CA GLY A 85 -9.67 8.37 0.34
C GLY A 85 -9.11 7.93 1.71
N THR A 86 -8.80 6.66 1.92
CA THR A 86 -8.33 6.14 3.22
C THR A 86 -7.00 6.77 3.65
N MET A 87 -6.11 7.05 2.68
CA MET A 87 -4.84 7.74 2.94
C MET A 87 -5.06 9.20 3.31
N GLU A 88 -5.98 9.91 2.67
CA GLU A 88 -6.32 11.31 2.96
C GLU A 88 -6.88 11.45 4.38
N TRP A 89 -7.74 10.50 4.80
CA TRP A 89 -8.19 10.41 6.18
C TRP A 89 -7.04 10.14 7.16
N ALA A 90 -6.11 9.24 6.82
CA ALA A 90 -4.92 9.02 7.64
C ALA A 90 -4.06 10.28 7.78
N GLY A 91 -3.91 11.06 6.69
CA GLY A 91 -3.25 12.37 6.68
C GLY A 91 -3.93 13.38 7.57
N LEU A 92 -5.27 13.45 7.56
CA LEU A 92 -6.03 14.27 8.49
C LEU A 92 -5.73 13.86 9.94
N GLY A 93 -5.71 12.56 10.24
CA GLY A 93 -5.34 12.04 11.56
C GLY A 93 -3.94 12.48 12.00
N LEU A 94 -2.98 12.48 11.05
CA LEU A 94 -1.63 12.93 11.31
C LEU A 94 -1.55 14.43 11.64
N ILE A 95 -2.26 15.29 10.88
CA ILE A 95 -2.32 16.73 11.14
C ILE A 95 -2.91 16.99 12.52
N LEU A 96 -4.02 16.34 12.85
CA LEU A 96 -4.63 16.48 14.17
C LEU A 96 -3.68 16.03 15.29
N ALA A 97 -2.89 14.97 15.07
CA ALA A 97 -1.87 14.55 16.03
C ALA A 97 -0.85 15.66 16.32
N TYR A 98 -0.43 16.39 15.28
CA TYR A 98 0.52 17.50 15.44
C TYR A 98 -0.12 18.75 16.06
N ILE A 99 -1.38 19.03 15.78
CA ILE A 99 -2.11 20.14 16.41
C ILE A 99 -2.29 19.88 17.90
N ILE A 100 -2.69 18.65 18.28
CA ILE A 100 -2.97 18.29 19.68
C ILE A 100 -1.66 18.21 20.49
N LYS A 101 -0.62 17.57 19.92
CA LYS A 101 0.65 17.37 20.61
C LYS A 101 1.80 17.33 19.60
N PRO A 102 2.44 18.47 19.25
CA PRO A 102 3.49 18.53 18.23
C PRO A 102 4.67 17.56 18.49
N ALA A 103 5.12 17.48 19.75
CA ALA A 103 6.20 16.59 20.19
C ALA A 103 5.72 15.18 20.58
N ALA A 104 4.56 14.73 20.10
CA ALA A 104 4.05 13.40 20.43
C ALA A 104 4.96 12.28 19.87
N PRO A 105 5.07 11.16 20.59
CA PRO A 105 5.77 9.98 20.06
C PRO A 105 5.04 9.43 18.82
N LEU A 106 5.79 8.71 17.99
CA LEU A 106 5.25 8.16 16.74
C LEU A 106 4.01 7.26 16.96
N VAL A 107 3.96 6.53 18.09
CA VAL A 107 2.80 5.69 18.44
C VAL A 107 1.50 6.51 18.52
N PHE A 108 1.53 7.70 19.13
CA PHE A 108 0.36 8.58 19.22
C PHE A 108 -0.07 9.06 17.83
N LYS A 109 0.88 9.47 16.98
CA LYS A 109 0.61 9.88 15.60
C LYS A 109 0.01 8.71 14.80
N MET A 110 0.61 7.53 14.92
CA MET A 110 0.15 6.29 14.27
C MET A 110 -1.26 5.90 14.72
N SER A 111 -1.59 6.01 16.02
CA SER A 111 -2.94 5.67 16.50
C SER A 111 -4.02 6.59 15.93
N LEU A 112 -3.74 7.89 15.75
CA LEU A 112 -4.64 8.81 15.07
C LEU A 112 -4.74 8.54 13.57
N CYS A 113 -3.62 8.24 12.88
CA CYS A 113 -3.65 7.82 11.49
C CYS A 113 -4.52 6.57 11.30
N ILE A 114 -4.37 5.56 12.16
CA ILE A 114 -5.18 4.32 12.13
C ILE A 114 -6.65 4.64 12.39
N GLY A 115 -6.96 5.39 13.44
CA GLY A 115 -8.34 5.73 13.80
C GLY A 115 -9.07 6.47 12.68
N PHE A 116 -8.43 7.48 12.10
CA PHE A 116 -8.99 8.22 10.97
C PHE A 116 -9.04 7.41 9.67
N SER A 117 -8.07 6.55 9.41
CA SER A 117 -8.09 5.59 8.30
C SER A 117 -9.31 4.64 8.39
N ILE A 118 -9.59 4.10 9.59
CA ILE A 118 -10.78 3.27 9.84
C ILE A 118 -12.04 4.09 9.60
N LEU A 119 -12.13 5.30 10.16
CA LEU A 119 -13.28 6.17 9.99
C LEU A 119 -13.54 6.46 8.51
N GLY A 120 -12.50 6.83 7.76
CA GLY A 120 -12.60 7.10 6.32
C GLY A 120 -13.07 5.90 5.52
N SER A 121 -12.54 4.71 5.80
CA SER A 121 -12.96 3.48 5.15
C SER A 121 -14.41 3.12 5.45
N LEU A 122 -14.88 3.33 6.68
CA LEU A 122 -16.28 3.11 7.07
C LEU A 122 -17.21 4.12 6.38
N VAL A 123 -16.83 5.39 6.32
CA VAL A 123 -17.58 6.44 5.58
C VAL A 123 -17.69 6.05 4.11
N PHE A 124 -16.59 5.66 3.49
CA PHE A 124 -16.59 5.22 2.09
C PHE A 124 -17.54 4.03 1.86
N LEU A 125 -17.44 2.97 2.68
CA LEU A 125 -18.32 1.80 2.56
C LEU A 125 -19.80 2.19 2.72
N ARG A 126 -20.12 3.09 3.64
CA ARG A 126 -21.48 3.56 3.84
C ARG A 126 -22.00 4.36 2.65
N LEU A 127 -21.16 5.24 2.07
CA LEU A 127 -21.48 5.99 0.85
C LEU A 127 -21.76 5.05 -0.32
N VAL A 128 -20.90 4.06 -0.54
CA VAL A 128 -21.04 3.07 -1.61
C VAL A 128 -22.32 2.26 -1.48
N ARG A 129 -22.64 1.78 -0.29
CA ARG A 129 -23.90 1.02 -0.03
C ARG A 129 -25.12 1.88 -0.28
N HIS A 130 -25.11 3.15 0.10
CA HIS A 130 -26.24 4.07 -0.05
C HIS A 130 -26.52 4.44 -1.52
N LEU A 131 -25.45 4.64 -2.29
CA LEU A 131 -25.55 5.12 -3.67
C LEU A 131 -25.87 4.02 -4.70
N ARG A 132 -25.84 2.73 -4.33
CA ARG A 132 -26.17 1.55 -5.17
C ARG A 132 -25.58 1.62 -6.59
N PHE A 133 -24.35 2.08 -6.74
CA PHE A 133 -23.71 2.18 -8.03
C PHE A 133 -23.49 0.79 -8.67
N LYS A 134 -24.09 0.61 -9.85
CA LYS A 134 -23.89 -0.61 -10.66
C LYS A 134 -22.67 -0.52 -11.59
N GLN A 135 -22.08 0.65 -11.76
CA GLN A 135 -20.95 0.85 -12.68
C GLN A 135 -19.62 0.85 -11.93
N SER A 136 -18.69 0.00 -12.38
CA SER A 136 -17.38 -0.20 -11.72
C SER A 136 -16.49 1.05 -11.66
N VAL A 137 -16.64 1.99 -12.61
CA VAL A 137 -15.83 3.21 -12.68
C VAL A 137 -16.27 4.28 -11.67
N LEU A 138 -17.56 4.29 -11.27
CA LEU A 138 -18.07 5.30 -10.34
C LEU A 138 -17.56 5.10 -8.90
N LEU A 139 -17.23 3.88 -8.53
CA LEU A 139 -16.78 3.56 -7.17
C LEU A 139 -15.46 4.28 -6.79
N PRO A 140 -14.37 4.15 -7.58
CA PRO A 140 -13.16 4.93 -7.34
C PRO A 140 -13.38 6.44 -7.41
N LEU A 141 -14.23 6.91 -8.31
CA LEU A 141 -14.52 8.33 -8.45
C LEU A 141 -15.12 8.93 -7.17
N VAL A 142 -16.07 8.25 -6.54
CA VAL A 142 -16.65 8.69 -5.25
C VAL A 142 -15.57 8.73 -4.16
N GLY A 143 -14.68 7.73 -4.12
CA GLY A 143 -13.58 7.71 -3.17
C GLY A 143 -12.61 8.86 -3.38
N ILE A 144 -12.18 9.10 -4.61
CA ILE A 144 -11.29 10.21 -4.97
C ILE A 144 -11.91 11.56 -4.60
N LEU A 145 -13.19 11.79 -4.95
CA LEU A 145 -13.88 13.03 -4.63
C LEU A 145 -14.04 13.24 -3.11
N SER A 146 -14.40 12.18 -2.37
CA SER A 146 -14.48 12.26 -0.91
C SER A 146 -13.09 12.49 -0.29
N GLY A 147 -12.05 11.83 -0.80
CA GLY A 147 -10.66 12.06 -0.40
C GLY A 147 -10.20 13.49 -0.68
N ALA A 148 -10.57 14.08 -1.82
CA ALA A 148 -10.24 15.45 -2.16
C ALA A 148 -10.87 16.47 -1.17
N VAL A 149 -12.09 16.22 -0.70
CA VAL A 149 -12.73 17.05 0.35
C VAL A 149 -11.92 16.98 1.66
N ILE A 150 -11.53 15.77 2.08
CA ILE A 150 -10.72 15.58 3.29
C ILE A 150 -9.34 16.21 3.15
N SER A 151 -8.71 16.06 1.97
CA SER A 151 -7.43 16.70 1.66
C SER A 151 -7.53 18.23 1.72
N ALA A 152 -8.58 18.82 1.15
CA ALA A 152 -8.84 20.27 1.23
C ALA A 152 -8.99 20.73 2.69
N PHE A 153 -9.73 19.97 3.51
CA PHE A 153 -9.87 20.26 4.94
C PHE A 153 -8.55 20.12 5.70
N SER A 154 -7.75 19.11 5.38
CA SER A 154 -6.41 18.91 5.93
C SER A 154 -5.47 20.07 5.58
N ASN A 155 -5.50 20.54 4.33
CA ASN A 155 -4.73 21.70 3.87
C ASN A 155 -5.16 22.99 4.62
N PHE A 156 -6.47 23.19 4.79
CA PHE A 156 -6.98 24.33 5.57
C PHE A 156 -6.44 24.33 7.02
N LEU A 157 -6.49 23.19 7.70
CA LEU A 157 -5.92 23.04 9.04
C LEU A 157 -4.40 23.26 9.04
N ALA A 158 -3.70 22.70 8.07
CA ALA A 158 -2.25 22.88 7.96
C ALA A 158 -1.85 24.34 7.78
N LEU A 159 -2.61 25.11 6.98
CA LEU A 159 -2.43 26.56 6.83
C LEU A 159 -2.67 27.31 8.15
N GLN A 160 -3.78 27.01 8.83
CA GLN A 160 -4.16 27.69 10.06
C GLN A 160 -3.14 27.47 11.21
N PHE A 161 -2.52 26.29 11.26
CA PHE A 161 -1.58 25.92 12.32
C PHE A 161 -0.11 25.93 11.88
N ASN A 162 0.23 26.51 10.71
CA ASN A 162 1.57 26.59 10.14
C ASN A 162 2.25 25.21 9.96
N LEU A 163 1.49 24.19 9.56
CA LEU A 163 1.96 22.81 9.32
C LEU A 163 2.13 22.48 7.84
N ASN A 164 2.15 23.45 6.92
CA ASN A 164 2.18 23.24 5.47
C ASN A 164 3.39 22.42 5.02
N GLN A 165 4.60 22.80 5.48
CA GLN A 165 5.82 22.07 5.10
C GLN A 165 5.77 20.59 5.50
N MET A 166 5.15 20.33 6.64
CA MET A 166 5.01 18.98 7.13
C MET A 166 4.03 18.17 6.29
N LEU A 167 2.92 18.77 5.88
CA LEU A 167 1.94 18.14 5.00
C LEU A 167 2.57 17.84 3.63
N GLU A 168 3.32 18.77 3.06
CA GLU A 168 4.05 18.58 1.80
C GLU A 168 5.04 17.41 1.89
N VAL A 169 5.85 17.35 2.95
CA VAL A 169 6.77 16.23 3.19
C VAL A 169 6.03 14.91 3.30
N TRP A 170 4.86 14.90 3.94
CA TRP A 170 4.05 13.70 4.06
C TRP A 170 3.49 13.23 2.71
N PHE A 171 2.98 14.15 1.87
CA PHE A 171 2.49 13.82 0.54
C PHE A 171 3.59 13.35 -0.42
N THR A 172 4.84 13.75 -0.17
CA THR A 172 5.97 13.34 -1.01
C THR A 172 6.61 12.02 -0.60
N ALA A 173 6.11 11.33 0.39
CA ALA A 173 6.58 10.07 0.96
C ALA A 173 8.04 9.70 0.63
N SER A 174 8.94 9.94 1.57
CA SER A 174 10.36 9.65 1.40
C SER A 174 10.84 8.62 2.40
N PHE A 175 11.49 7.58 1.90
CA PHE A 175 12.12 6.57 2.77
C PHE A 175 13.48 7.03 3.33
N ALA A 176 14.02 8.17 2.87
CA ALA A 176 15.25 8.73 3.39
C ALA A 176 15.19 9.12 4.88
N SER A 177 13.99 9.45 5.38
CA SER A 177 13.75 9.78 6.78
C SER A 177 13.48 8.55 7.67
N VAL A 178 13.42 7.34 7.09
CA VAL A 178 13.13 6.12 7.84
C VAL A 178 14.44 5.53 8.38
N GLN A 179 14.61 5.64 9.68
CA GLN A 179 15.79 5.21 10.42
C GLN A 179 15.42 4.25 11.54
N GLN A 180 16.42 3.71 12.21
CA GLN A 180 16.26 2.96 13.45
C GLN A 180 15.46 3.78 14.47
N GLY A 181 14.51 3.14 15.18
CA GLY A 181 13.55 3.78 16.08
C GLY A 181 12.23 4.19 15.40
N ARG A 182 12.11 4.09 14.07
CA ARG A 182 10.90 4.45 13.34
C ARG A 182 10.35 3.32 12.47
N TYR A 183 11.18 2.54 11.80
CA TYR A 183 10.75 1.45 10.91
C TYR A 183 10.20 0.24 11.68
N GLU A 184 10.52 0.10 12.94
CA GLU A 184 10.14 -1.04 13.78
C GLU A 184 8.61 -1.22 13.87
N TYR A 185 7.86 -0.13 13.77
CA TYR A 185 6.39 -0.19 13.77
C TYR A 185 5.83 -0.90 12.52
N LEU A 186 6.58 -0.94 11.42
CA LEU A 186 6.17 -1.67 10.23
C LEU A 186 6.18 -3.19 10.42
N TRP A 187 6.87 -3.73 11.44
CA TRP A 187 6.81 -5.16 11.75
C TRP A 187 5.40 -5.64 12.14
N LEU A 188 4.52 -4.75 12.59
CA LEU A 188 3.11 -5.05 12.84
C LEU A 188 2.40 -5.56 11.59
N ILE A 189 2.88 -5.16 10.41
CA ILE A 189 2.36 -5.62 9.11
C ILE A 189 2.46 -7.14 8.96
N ILE A 190 3.51 -7.76 9.50
CA ILE A 190 3.66 -9.22 9.45
C ILE A 190 2.48 -9.91 10.16
N GLY A 191 2.09 -9.40 11.32
CA GLY A 191 0.90 -9.91 12.03
C GLY A 191 -0.37 -9.79 11.21
N ILE A 192 -0.54 -8.65 10.52
CA ILE A 192 -1.70 -8.40 9.64
C ILE A 192 -1.67 -9.36 8.43
N VAL A 193 -0.51 -9.56 7.80
CA VAL A 193 -0.35 -10.52 6.69
C VAL A 193 -0.71 -11.95 7.13
N ILE A 194 -0.30 -12.36 8.32
CA ILE A 194 -0.63 -13.68 8.88
C ILE A 194 -2.16 -13.81 9.09
N ILE A 195 -2.82 -12.75 9.58
CA ILE A 195 -4.27 -12.76 9.75
C ILE A 195 -4.96 -12.86 8.38
N PHE A 196 -4.53 -12.06 7.38
CA PHE A 196 -5.06 -12.15 6.02
C PHE A 196 -4.85 -13.54 5.40
N TYR A 197 -3.72 -14.19 5.65
CA TYR A 197 -3.49 -15.56 5.19
C TYR A 197 -4.48 -16.55 5.79
N LYS A 198 -4.79 -16.43 7.09
CA LYS A 198 -5.78 -17.28 7.77
C LYS A 198 -7.20 -17.06 7.23
N LEU A 199 -7.55 -15.82 6.89
CA LEU A 199 -8.87 -15.44 6.37
C LEU A 199 -8.94 -15.48 4.83
N ALA A 200 -7.89 -15.98 4.16
CA ALA A 200 -7.77 -15.88 2.71
C ALA A 200 -8.89 -16.60 1.93
N ASP A 201 -9.36 -17.72 2.43
CA ASP A 201 -10.42 -18.49 1.78
C ASP A 201 -11.77 -17.76 1.94
N GLU A 202 -12.09 -17.28 3.13
CA GLU A 202 -13.31 -16.51 3.42
C GLU A 202 -13.34 -15.17 2.65
N LEU A 203 -12.21 -14.47 2.57
CA LEU A 203 -12.07 -13.24 1.79
C LEU A 203 -12.22 -13.49 0.29
N THR A 204 -11.71 -14.62 -0.21
CA THR A 204 -11.89 -15.01 -1.62
C THR A 204 -13.36 -15.26 -1.92
N ILE A 205 -14.07 -15.95 -1.02
CA ILE A 205 -15.51 -16.20 -1.15
C ILE A 205 -16.31 -14.90 -1.05
N ALA A 206 -15.98 -14.01 -0.10
CA ALA A 206 -16.60 -12.69 0.00
C ALA A 206 -16.42 -11.85 -1.27
N GLY A 207 -15.26 -11.99 -1.96
CA GLY A 207 -15.01 -11.37 -3.25
C GLY A 207 -15.94 -11.78 -4.39
N LEU A 208 -16.71 -12.87 -4.22
CA LEU A 208 -17.75 -13.31 -5.18
C LEU A 208 -19.08 -12.56 -5.01
N GLY A 209 -19.23 -11.78 -3.93
CA GLY A 209 -20.41 -10.99 -3.61
C GLY A 209 -21.24 -11.57 -2.49
N GLU A 210 -22.12 -10.72 -1.94
CA GLU A 210 -22.90 -11.02 -0.73
C GLU A 210 -23.80 -12.24 -0.90
N GLU A 211 -24.49 -12.36 -2.03
CA GLU A 211 -25.42 -13.45 -2.30
C GLU A 211 -24.70 -14.80 -2.35
N ILE A 212 -23.58 -14.87 -3.09
CA ILE A 212 -22.80 -16.12 -3.21
C ILE A 212 -22.12 -16.47 -1.89
N ALA A 213 -21.54 -15.49 -1.20
CA ALA A 213 -20.85 -15.70 0.06
C ALA A 213 -21.79 -16.23 1.14
N SER A 214 -22.99 -15.66 1.26
CA SER A 214 -24.01 -16.08 2.21
C SER A 214 -24.52 -17.51 1.92
N ASN A 215 -24.70 -17.85 0.65
CA ASN A 215 -25.10 -19.21 0.24
C ASN A 215 -24.00 -20.25 0.52
N LEU A 216 -22.75 -19.85 0.55
CA LEU A 216 -21.62 -20.70 0.93
C LEU A 216 -21.34 -20.71 2.45
N GLY A 217 -22.19 -20.08 3.26
CA GLY A 217 -22.08 -20.07 4.73
C GLY A 217 -21.07 -19.06 5.28
N VAL A 218 -20.58 -18.10 4.47
CA VAL A 218 -19.68 -17.04 4.92
C VAL A 218 -20.49 -15.81 5.32
N ASP A 219 -20.27 -15.31 6.53
CA ASP A 219 -20.82 -14.03 6.98
C ASP A 219 -20.13 -12.87 6.24
N TYR A 220 -20.73 -12.47 5.12
CA TYR A 220 -20.21 -11.43 4.25
C TYR A 220 -19.96 -10.11 4.98
N THR A 221 -20.88 -9.69 5.84
CA THR A 221 -20.78 -8.42 6.57
C THR A 221 -19.60 -8.43 7.53
N LYS A 222 -19.44 -9.51 8.29
CA LYS A 222 -18.35 -9.69 9.26
C LYS A 222 -16.99 -9.74 8.55
N ILE A 223 -16.86 -10.54 7.51
CA ILE A 223 -15.61 -10.71 6.76
C ILE A 223 -15.21 -9.41 6.04
N THR A 224 -16.18 -8.70 5.45
CA THR A 224 -15.93 -7.39 4.84
C THR A 224 -15.45 -6.39 5.88
N PHE A 225 -16.11 -6.33 7.05
CA PHE A 225 -15.69 -5.42 8.13
C PHE A 225 -14.28 -5.73 8.62
N ILE A 226 -13.95 -7.00 8.87
CA ILE A 226 -12.60 -7.41 9.31
C ILE A 226 -11.56 -7.07 8.24
N GLY A 227 -11.85 -7.36 6.96
CA GLY A 227 -10.95 -7.07 5.86
C GLY A 227 -10.64 -5.58 5.74
N VAL A 228 -11.67 -4.73 5.75
CA VAL A 228 -11.52 -3.27 5.68
C VAL A 228 -10.83 -2.71 6.92
N PHE A 229 -11.14 -3.23 8.10
CA PHE A 229 -10.47 -2.85 9.35
C PHE A 229 -8.96 -3.12 9.27
N LEU A 230 -8.56 -4.33 8.88
CA LEU A 230 -7.14 -4.71 8.76
C LEU A 230 -6.41 -3.88 7.68
N VAL A 231 -7.07 -3.60 6.55
CA VAL A 231 -6.53 -2.70 5.53
C VAL A 231 -6.31 -1.30 6.12
N SER A 232 -7.30 -0.77 6.83
CA SER A 232 -7.21 0.57 7.42
C SER A 232 -6.09 0.66 8.47
N VAL A 233 -5.91 -0.39 9.29
CA VAL A 233 -4.77 -0.47 10.23
C VAL A 233 -3.45 -0.47 9.47
N SER A 234 -3.32 -1.29 8.42
CA SER A 234 -2.12 -1.34 7.57
C SER A 234 -1.79 0.02 6.97
N VAL A 235 -2.80 0.66 6.38
CA VAL A 235 -2.68 1.99 5.76
C VAL A 235 -2.29 3.05 6.77
N GLY A 236 -2.92 3.05 7.96
CA GLY A 236 -2.60 3.99 9.03
C GLY A 236 -1.17 3.85 9.55
N ILE A 237 -0.65 2.61 9.67
CA ILE A 237 0.74 2.36 10.04
C ILE A 237 1.68 2.91 8.95
N VAL A 238 1.45 2.58 7.68
CA VAL A 238 2.27 3.07 6.56
C VAL A 238 2.23 4.58 6.46
N ALA A 239 1.04 5.19 6.58
CA ALA A 239 0.84 6.63 6.54
C ALA A 239 1.65 7.36 7.63
N ALA A 240 1.68 6.82 8.86
CA ALA A 240 2.41 7.42 9.98
C ALA A 240 3.95 7.28 9.84
N VAL A 241 4.43 6.18 9.28
CA VAL A 241 5.88 5.88 9.22
C VAL A 241 6.51 6.43 7.94
N VAL A 242 5.85 6.26 6.80
CA VAL A 242 6.40 6.55 5.46
C VAL A 242 5.72 7.77 4.84
N GLY A 243 4.38 7.84 4.90
CA GLY A 243 3.57 8.86 4.25
C GLY A 243 2.72 8.31 3.09
N TYR A 244 2.38 9.19 2.15
CA TYR A 244 1.43 8.91 1.07
C TYR A 244 2.07 8.14 -0.10
N LEU A 245 1.58 6.93 -0.38
CA LEU A 245 2.07 6.07 -1.46
C LEU A 245 0.92 5.68 -2.41
N PRO A 246 0.87 6.29 -3.62
CA PRO A 246 -0.19 5.99 -4.59
C PRO A 246 0.10 4.75 -5.43
N PHE A 247 -0.93 4.18 -6.06
CA PHE A 247 -0.92 3.20 -7.15
C PHE A 247 -0.38 1.79 -6.88
N ILE A 248 0.40 1.53 -5.83
CA ILE A 248 0.97 0.20 -5.61
C ILE A 248 -0.11 -0.85 -5.37
N GLY A 249 -1.15 -0.49 -4.61
CA GLY A 249 -2.31 -1.33 -4.33
C GLY A 249 -3.21 -1.55 -5.54
N LEU A 250 -3.05 -0.73 -6.59
CA LEU A 250 -3.78 -0.87 -7.83
C LEU A 250 -3.01 -1.72 -8.84
N ILE A 251 -1.72 -1.47 -9.02
CA ILE A 251 -0.90 -2.08 -10.05
C ILE A 251 -0.66 -3.56 -9.77
N ILE A 252 -0.16 -3.87 -8.58
CA ILE A 252 0.30 -5.22 -8.25
C ILE A 252 -0.83 -6.25 -8.28
N PRO A 253 -2.00 -6.02 -7.65
CA PRO A 253 -3.11 -6.95 -7.74
C PRO A 253 -3.59 -7.20 -9.17
N ASN A 254 -3.65 -6.14 -9.99
CA ASN A 254 -4.08 -6.27 -11.38
C ASN A 254 -3.09 -7.09 -12.21
N ILE A 255 -1.79 -6.90 -12.04
CA ILE A 255 -0.76 -7.73 -12.68
C ILE A 255 -0.94 -9.19 -12.25
N VAL A 256 -1.05 -9.45 -10.95
CA VAL A 256 -1.22 -10.81 -10.42
C VAL A 256 -2.49 -11.48 -10.97
N ALA A 257 -3.60 -10.74 -11.01
CA ALA A 257 -4.88 -11.26 -11.51
C ALA A 257 -4.83 -11.64 -13.00
N ILE A 258 -4.11 -10.87 -13.83
CA ILE A 258 -3.93 -11.18 -15.27
C ILE A 258 -3.20 -12.51 -15.48
N PHE A 259 -2.20 -12.82 -14.64
CA PHE A 259 -1.36 -14.01 -14.82
C PHE A 259 -1.85 -15.23 -14.04
N TRP A 260 -2.45 -15.04 -12.85
CA TRP A 260 -2.76 -16.12 -11.91
C TRP A 260 -4.22 -16.18 -11.43
N GLY A 261 -5.09 -15.24 -11.88
CA GLY A 261 -6.50 -15.17 -11.47
C GLY A 261 -6.70 -14.57 -10.08
N ASP A 262 -7.87 -14.80 -9.44
CA ASP A 262 -8.33 -14.05 -8.26
C ASP A 262 -8.34 -14.85 -6.95
N HIS A 263 -7.65 -15.97 -6.84
CA HIS A 263 -7.63 -16.78 -5.63
C HIS A 263 -6.59 -16.24 -4.64
N LEU A 264 -7.03 -15.56 -3.58
CA LEU A 264 -6.16 -14.85 -2.62
C LEU A 264 -5.04 -15.75 -2.05
N LYS A 265 -5.38 -16.90 -1.48
CA LYS A 265 -4.41 -17.78 -0.81
C LYS A 265 -3.26 -18.21 -1.73
N ASN A 266 -3.58 -18.53 -2.98
CA ASN A 266 -2.60 -18.94 -3.97
C ASN A 266 -1.78 -17.77 -4.52
N ASN A 267 -2.36 -16.57 -4.54
CA ASN A 267 -1.75 -15.37 -5.11
C ASN A 267 -1.00 -14.53 -4.07
N LEU A 268 -1.27 -14.74 -2.79
CA LEU A 268 -0.69 -13.95 -1.69
C LEU A 268 0.84 -13.87 -1.76
N PRO A 269 1.61 -14.96 -1.97
CA PRO A 269 3.06 -14.85 -2.11
C PRO A 269 3.49 -13.97 -3.28
N PHE A 270 2.80 -14.05 -4.42
CA PHE A 270 3.10 -13.23 -5.60
C PHE A 270 2.82 -11.75 -5.35
N ILE A 271 1.68 -11.44 -4.69
CA ILE A 271 1.29 -10.07 -4.33
C ILE A 271 2.34 -9.46 -3.41
N LEU A 272 2.74 -10.17 -2.36
CA LEU A 272 3.73 -9.70 -1.40
C LEU A 272 5.09 -9.45 -2.10
N ILE A 273 5.62 -10.44 -2.82
CA ILE A 273 6.93 -10.35 -3.47
C ILE A 273 6.94 -9.25 -4.54
N LEU A 274 5.92 -9.17 -5.38
CA LEU A 274 5.85 -8.14 -6.42
C LEU A 274 5.68 -6.74 -5.82
N GLY A 275 4.93 -6.59 -4.72
CA GLY A 275 4.84 -5.33 -3.98
C GLY A 275 6.18 -4.89 -3.42
N MET A 276 6.94 -5.81 -2.82
CA MET A 276 8.30 -5.57 -2.32
C MET A 276 9.24 -5.14 -3.46
N ILE A 277 9.25 -5.90 -4.56
CA ILE A 277 10.08 -5.60 -5.75
C ILE A 277 9.73 -4.23 -6.32
N CYS A 278 8.45 -3.91 -6.47
CA CYS A 278 8.00 -2.64 -7.03
C CYS A 278 8.55 -1.44 -6.24
N LEU A 279 8.43 -1.44 -4.91
CA LEU A 279 8.97 -0.35 -4.10
C LEU A 279 10.49 -0.30 -4.09
N LEU A 280 11.18 -1.45 -4.06
CA LEU A 280 12.64 -1.47 -4.14
C LEU A 280 13.14 -0.90 -5.47
N VAL A 281 12.50 -1.27 -6.58
CA VAL A 281 12.85 -0.73 -7.91
C VAL A 281 12.59 0.78 -7.96
N CYS A 282 11.42 1.25 -7.49
CA CYS A 282 11.11 2.68 -7.46
C CYS A 282 12.09 3.47 -6.59
N ASP A 283 12.50 2.94 -5.44
CA ASP A 283 13.47 3.57 -4.55
C ASP A 283 14.89 3.61 -5.15
N LEU A 284 15.32 2.53 -5.81
CA LEU A 284 16.60 2.51 -6.52
C LEU A 284 16.62 3.51 -7.67
N LEU A 285 15.54 3.59 -8.46
CA LEU A 285 15.40 4.60 -9.51
C LEU A 285 15.40 6.01 -8.92
N ALA A 286 14.68 6.23 -7.81
CA ALA A 286 14.64 7.52 -7.13
C ALA A 286 16.01 8.01 -6.67
N ARG A 287 16.89 7.10 -6.26
CA ARG A 287 18.28 7.41 -5.88
C ARG A 287 19.21 7.65 -7.08
N TRP A 288 18.96 7.00 -8.23
CA TRP A 288 19.84 7.10 -9.39
C TRP A 288 19.54 8.28 -10.31
N LEU A 289 18.29 8.76 -10.36
CA LEU A 289 17.83 9.76 -11.32
C LEU A 289 18.58 11.09 -11.22
N ILE A 290 18.90 11.58 -10.00
CA ILE A 290 19.47 12.92 -9.77
C ILE A 290 20.60 12.86 -8.72
N MET A 291 21.50 11.89 -8.77
CA MET A 291 22.63 11.83 -7.82
C MET A 291 23.40 13.15 -7.78
N PRO A 292 23.80 13.66 -6.60
CA PRO A 292 23.69 13.08 -5.25
C PRO A 292 22.37 13.33 -4.51
N PHE A 293 21.39 13.96 -5.15
CA PHE A 293 20.07 14.19 -4.58
C PHE A 293 19.15 12.97 -4.82
N GLU A 294 18.08 12.88 -4.05
CA GLU A 294 17.08 11.81 -4.18
C GLU A 294 15.71 12.39 -4.56
N VAL A 295 15.05 11.75 -5.53
CA VAL A 295 13.65 12.04 -5.85
C VAL A 295 12.76 11.32 -4.83
N PRO A 296 11.63 11.90 -4.37
CA PRO A 296 10.68 11.15 -3.54
C PRO A 296 10.17 9.88 -4.26
N VAL A 297 10.15 8.76 -3.54
CA VAL A 297 9.72 7.46 -4.10
C VAL A 297 8.29 7.51 -4.61
N SER A 298 7.41 8.28 -3.93
CA SER A 298 6.02 8.50 -4.37
C SER A 298 5.92 9.12 -5.77
N THR A 299 6.83 10.02 -6.14
CA THR A 299 6.86 10.64 -7.47
C THR A 299 7.20 9.61 -8.55
N VAL A 300 8.24 8.79 -8.32
CA VAL A 300 8.61 7.71 -9.25
C VAL A 300 7.48 6.69 -9.36
N LEU A 301 6.89 6.31 -8.22
CA LEU A 301 5.78 5.39 -8.17
C LEU A 301 4.54 5.93 -8.88
N ALA A 302 4.25 7.23 -8.77
CA ALA A 302 3.14 7.87 -9.46
C ALA A 302 3.34 7.87 -10.99
N MET A 303 4.56 8.13 -11.47
CA MET A 303 4.88 8.07 -12.91
C MET A 303 4.74 6.64 -13.46
N VAL A 304 5.39 5.66 -12.82
CA VAL A 304 5.32 4.25 -13.22
C VAL A 304 3.89 3.73 -13.09
N GLY A 305 3.20 4.13 -12.03
CA GLY A 305 1.85 3.74 -11.70
C GLY A 305 0.83 4.22 -12.72
N SER A 306 0.86 5.48 -13.06
CA SER A 306 -0.06 6.07 -14.04
C SER A 306 0.13 5.45 -15.43
N MET A 307 1.37 5.26 -15.89
CA MET A 307 1.67 4.58 -17.17
C MET A 307 1.16 3.15 -17.17
N THR A 308 1.41 2.40 -16.11
CA THR A 308 0.96 1.01 -15.97
C THR A 308 -0.56 0.94 -15.94
N PHE A 309 -1.21 1.86 -15.23
CA PHE A 309 -2.68 1.92 -15.15
C PHE A 309 -3.33 2.17 -16.52
N ILE A 310 -2.82 3.14 -17.28
CA ILE A 310 -3.30 3.40 -18.66
C ILE A 310 -3.11 2.16 -19.54
N GLY A 311 -1.95 1.50 -19.43
CA GLY A 311 -1.68 0.25 -20.15
C GLY A 311 -2.66 -0.87 -19.79
N LEU A 312 -2.97 -1.05 -18.50
CA LEU A 312 -3.95 -2.02 -18.00
C LEU A 312 -5.35 -1.73 -18.52
N LEU A 313 -5.79 -0.47 -18.52
CA LEU A 313 -7.08 -0.07 -19.10
C LEU A 313 -7.18 -0.42 -20.59
N TYR A 314 -6.12 -0.16 -21.35
CA TYR A 314 -6.09 -0.47 -22.78
C TYR A 314 -6.18 -1.99 -23.04
N ILE A 315 -5.45 -2.81 -22.26
CA ILE A 315 -5.47 -4.27 -22.36
C ILE A 315 -6.86 -4.82 -21.99
N GLN A 316 -7.47 -4.33 -20.93
CA GLN A 316 -8.82 -4.77 -20.50
C GLN A 316 -9.88 -4.42 -21.54
N ARG A 317 -9.81 -3.23 -22.13
CA ARG A 317 -10.72 -2.83 -23.20
C ARG A 317 -10.60 -3.77 -24.43
N LYS A 318 -9.36 -4.14 -24.82
CA LYS A 318 -9.10 -5.01 -25.97
C LYS A 318 -9.56 -6.46 -25.74
N LYS A 319 -9.52 -6.94 -24.49
CA LYS A 319 -9.95 -8.32 -24.13
C LYS A 319 -11.47 -8.43 -23.88
N GLY A 320 -12.25 -7.35 -23.97
CA GLY A 320 -13.67 -7.35 -23.68
C GLY A 320 -14.03 -7.73 -22.24
N LEU A 321 -13.08 -7.69 -21.36
CA LEU A 321 -13.28 -7.92 -19.92
C LEU A 321 -13.99 -6.69 -19.33
N ARG A 322 -15.34 -6.76 -19.27
CA ARG A 322 -16.20 -5.81 -18.57
C ARG A 322 -16.28 -6.13 -17.08
#